data_e561df70b1149f24548be03c46549506
#
_entry.id   e561df70b1149f24548be03c46549506
#
_cell.length_a   1.000
_cell.length_b   1.000
_cell.length_c   1.000
_cell.angle_alpha   90.00
_cell.angle_beta   90.00
_cell.angle_gamma   90.00
#
_symmetry.space_group_name_H-M   'P 1'
#
loop_
_entity.id
_entity.type
_entity.pdbx_description
1 polymer ?
#
loop_
_entity_poly.entity_id
_entity_poly.type
_entity_poly.pdbx_seq_one_letter_code
_entity_poly.pdbx_strand_id
1 'polypeptide(L)'
;MTPFFIALQFLTRLKLVNQTEWTVEDFGKSVIAFPYVGLIIGLILALLYGVLSPFIPIMPLMLIIVVSEFLLTGGLHADGLMDTSDGLFSGRERERKLEIMKDSRIGSFGVVAFVFVTLLKWQLLAAIPTAEFIPMALIMMPLMSRWSMVFSIRSYPYAREQGMGAAFANLAPKHVITYNTISTFFMPIVLLIIGILLYTL
;
A
#
# COMPACT_ATOMS: atom_id res chain seq x y z
N MET A 1 15.71 16.54 1.66
CA MET A 1 15.71 15.07 1.37
C MET A 1 14.87 14.77 0.16
N THR A 2 15.11 13.65 -0.53
CA THR A 2 14.26 13.32 -1.67
C THR A 2 12.88 12.83 -1.18
N PRO A 3 11.79 13.22 -1.83
CA PRO A 3 10.42 12.79 -1.50
C PRO A 3 10.26 11.28 -1.38
N PHE A 4 11.10 10.53 -2.09
CA PHE A 4 11.12 9.08 -2.09
C PHE A 4 11.45 8.47 -0.71
N PHE A 5 12.51 8.93 -0.03
CA PHE A 5 12.89 8.37 1.28
C PHE A 5 11.85 8.69 2.36
N ILE A 6 11.18 9.84 2.24
CA ILE A 6 10.07 10.21 3.11
C ILE A 6 8.90 9.23 2.92
N ALA A 7 8.48 9.02 1.66
CA ALA A 7 7.44 8.07 1.33
C ALA A 7 7.79 6.63 1.80
N LEU A 8 9.03 6.20 1.57
CA LEU A 8 9.50 4.87 1.96
C LEU A 8 9.41 4.64 3.48
N GLN A 9 9.91 5.58 4.27
CA GLN A 9 9.87 5.47 5.74
C GLN A 9 8.48 5.65 6.31
N PHE A 10 7.60 6.40 5.64
CA PHE A 10 6.21 6.56 6.04
C PHE A 10 5.38 5.30 5.74
N LEU A 11 5.54 4.71 4.56
CA LEU A 11 4.72 3.60 4.09
C LEU A 11 5.28 2.21 4.44
N THR A 12 6.48 2.15 4.99
CA THR A 12 7.16 0.90 5.38
C THR A 12 7.93 1.04 6.68
N ARG A 13 8.39 -0.09 7.21
CA ARG A 13 9.33 -0.14 8.35
C ARG A 13 10.80 -0.02 7.92
N LEU A 14 11.08 0.20 6.64
CA LEU A 14 12.45 0.34 6.11
C LEU A 14 13.01 1.71 6.44
N LYS A 15 13.93 1.78 7.39
CA LYS A 15 14.66 3.00 7.77
C LYS A 15 16.01 3.02 7.08
N LEU A 16 16.06 3.64 5.89
CA LEU A 16 17.32 3.77 5.13
C LEU A 16 18.09 5.05 5.45
N VAL A 17 17.46 6.02 6.10
CA VAL A 17 18.06 7.32 6.41
C VAL A 17 17.67 7.73 7.83
N ASN A 18 18.66 8.20 8.59
CA ASN A 18 18.46 8.75 9.93
C ASN A 18 17.95 10.20 9.84
N GLN A 19 16.66 10.37 9.56
CA GLN A 19 16.00 11.65 9.64
C GLN A 19 14.95 11.62 10.74
N THR A 20 15.01 12.60 11.62
CA THR A 20 14.12 12.72 12.77
C THR A 20 13.11 13.86 12.64
N GLU A 21 13.38 14.83 11.75
CA GLU A 21 12.50 15.98 11.55
C GLU A 21 12.00 16.06 10.11
N TRP A 22 10.69 16.27 9.96
CA TRP A 22 9.98 16.30 8.69
C TRP A 22 9.06 17.51 8.67
N THR A 23 9.17 18.31 7.64
CA THR A 23 8.24 19.42 7.46
C THR A 23 6.92 18.91 6.87
N VAL A 24 5.84 19.62 7.16
CA VAL A 24 4.50 19.31 6.58
C VAL A 24 4.55 19.37 5.05
N GLU A 25 5.38 20.26 4.50
CA GLU A 25 5.57 20.40 3.06
C GLU A 25 6.30 19.20 2.43
N ASP A 26 7.29 18.66 3.13
CA ASP A 26 8.02 17.47 2.69
C ASP A 26 7.09 16.25 2.59
N PHE A 27 6.18 16.09 3.57
CA PHE A 27 5.14 15.06 3.52
C PHE A 27 4.23 15.23 2.30
N GLY A 28 3.72 16.43 2.05
CA GLY A 28 2.88 16.69 0.87
C GLY A 28 3.57 16.34 -0.44
N LYS A 29 4.85 16.71 -0.59
CA LYS A 29 5.66 16.40 -1.78
C LYS A 29 5.96 14.91 -1.92
N SER A 30 5.99 14.15 -0.83
CA SER A 30 6.31 12.71 -0.85
C SER A 30 5.26 11.85 -1.56
N VAL A 31 4.03 12.33 -1.72
CA VAL A 31 2.93 11.64 -2.41
C VAL A 31 3.32 11.18 -3.82
N ILE A 32 4.19 11.93 -4.51
CA ILE A 32 4.68 11.57 -5.85
C ILE A 32 5.43 10.22 -5.87
N ALA A 33 5.98 9.83 -4.74
CA ALA A 33 6.79 8.62 -4.62
C ALA A 33 5.99 7.38 -4.14
N PHE A 34 4.72 7.52 -3.79
CA PHE A 34 3.91 6.42 -3.23
C PHE A 34 3.87 5.17 -4.14
N PRO A 35 3.59 5.27 -5.45
CA PRO A 35 3.59 4.08 -6.32
C PRO A 35 4.96 3.40 -6.39
N TYR A 36 6.07 4.15 -6.37
CA TYR A 36 7.42 3.57 -6.38
C TYR A 36 7.73 2.80 -5.10
N VAL A 37 7.22 3.26 -3.95
CA VAL A 37 7.28 2.47 -2.71
C VAL A 37 6.44 1.19 -2.84
N GLY A 38 5.27 1.27 -3.47
CA GLY A 38 4.46 0.10 -3.80
C GLY A 38 5.22 -0.91 -4.67
N LEU A 39 5.95 -0.43 -5.69
CA LEU A 39 6.80 -1.27 -6.52
C LEU A 39 7.88 -1.99 -5.70
N ILE A 40 8.57 -1.27 -4.80
CA ILE A 40 9.61 -1.90 -3.94
C ILE A 40 9.02 -2.97 -3.05
N ILE A 41 7.87 -2.70 -2.42
CA ILE A 41 7.17 -3.71 -1.62
C ILE A 41 6.87 -4.94 -2.49
N GLY A 42 6.32 -4.73 -3.67
CA GLY A 42 5.98 -5.81 -4.59
C GLY A 42 7.18 -6.62 -5.05
N LEU A 43 8.32 -5.98 -5.35
CA LEU A 43 9.56 -6.65 -5.70
C LEU A 43 10.10 -7.50 -4.54
N ILE A 44 10.03 -7.00 -3.31
CA ILE A 44 10.42 -7.76 -2.11
C ILE A 44 9.53 -9.00 -1.96
N LEU A 45 8.20 -8.86 -2.12
CA LEU A 45 7.28 -9.98 -2.02
C LEU A 45 7.47 -11.00 -3.15
N ALA A 46 7.71 -10.55 -4.37
CA ALA A 46 8.00 -11.43 -5.51
C ALA A 46 9.33 -12.19 -5.33
N LEU A 47 10.35 -11.52 -4.80
CA LEU A 47 11.63 -12.17 -4.45
C LEU A 47 11.42 -13.21 -3.36
N LEU A 48 10.69 -12.88 -2.29
CA LEU A 48 10.37 -13.80 -1.20
C LEU A 48 9.62 -15.04 -1.73
N TYR A 49 8.65 -14.83 -2.62
CA TYR A 49 7.96 -15.91 -3.31
C TYR A 49 8.93 -16.78 -4.10
N GLY A 50 9.79 -16.20 -4.93
CA GLY A 50 10.76 -16.94 -5.74
C GLY A 50 11.73 -17.80 -4.91
N VAL A 51 12.17 -17.29 -3.77
CA VAL A 51 13.07 -18.01 -2.85
C VAL A 51 12.36 -19.16 -2.13
N LEU A 52 11.11 -18.96 -1.71
CA LEU A 52 10.39 -19.92 -0.86
C LEU A 52 9.55 -20.93 -1.64
N SER A 53 9.14 -20.62 -2.87
CA SER A 53 8.23 -21.47 -3.67
C SER A 53 8.74 -22.88 -3.94
N PRO A 54 10.07 -23.17 -4.05
CA PRO A 54 10.54 -24.54 -4.19
C PRO A 54 10.38 -25.41 -2.93
N PHE A 55 10.19 -24.78 -1.76
CA PHE A 55 10.23 -25.45 -0.47
C PHE A 55 8.88 -25.48 0.24
N ILE A 56 7.96 -24.57 -0.08
CA ILE A 56 6.71 -24.36 0.67
C ILE A 56 5.52 -24.50 -0.28
N PRO A 57 4.50 -25.34 0.06
CA PRO A 57 3.26 -25.45 -0.71
C PRO A 57 2.55 -24.09 -0.83
N ILE A 58 1.80 -23.90 -1.94
CA ILE A 58 1.22 -22.59 -2.30
C ILE A 58 0.35 -21.96 -1.21
N MET A 59 -0.49 -22.74 -0.53
CA MET A 59 -1.40 -22.22 0.48
C MET A 59 -0.68 -21.59 1.66
N PRO A 60 0.23 -22.26 2.41
CA PRO A 60 0.98 -21.64 3.48
C PRO A 60 1.93 -20.55 2.97
N LEU A 61 2.50 -20.70 1.76
CA LEU A 61 3.37 -19.68 1.17
C LEU A 61 2.64 -18.36 0.96
N MET A 62 1.42 -18.37 0.41
CA MET A 62 0.65 -17.15 0.22
C MET A 62 0.26 -16.49 1.55
N LEU A 63 0.01 -17.26 2.60
CA LEU A 63 -0.19 -16.71 3.93
C LEU A 63 1.06 -16.00 4.45
N ILE A 64 2.23 -16.61 4.29
CA ILE A 64 3.52 -16.00 4.65
C ILE A 64 3.73 -14.69 3.89
N ILE A 65 3.42 -14.65 2.58
CA ILE A 65 3.51 -13.43 1.76
C ILE A 65 2.59 -12.32 2.29
N VAL A 66 1.32 -12.64 2.59
CA VAL A 66 0.36 -11.66 3.13
C VAL A 66 0.82 -11.11 4.49
N VAL A 67 1.32 -11.98 5.39
CA VAL A 67 1.87 -11.57 6.67
C VAL A 67 3.14 -10.73 6.50
N SER A 68 4.01 -11.09 5.55
CA SER A 68 5.23 -10.34 5.25
C SER A 68 4.93 -8.92 4.77
N GLU A 69 3.91 -8.72 3.94
CA GLU A 69 3.48 -7.37 3.53
C GLU A 69 2.98 -6.57 4.73
N PHE A 70 2.16 -7.18 5.61
CA PHE A 70 1.71 -6.54 6.84
C PHE A 70 2.88 -6.08 7.71
N LEU A 71 3.87 -6.95 7.94
CA LEU A 71 5.07 -6.63 8.73
C LEU A 71 5.92 -5.54 8.06
N LEU A 72 6.10 -5.61 6.74
CA LEU A 72 6.89 -4.64 5.98
C LEU A 72 6.28 -3.24 6.01
N THR A 73 4.96 -3.13 5.96
CA THR A 73 4.24 -1.86 6.05
C THR A 73 3.96 -1.41 7.48
N GLY A 74 4.27 -2.23 8.47
CA GLY A 74 4.01 -1.95 9.88
C GLY A 74 2.53 -1.86 10.23
N GLY A 75 1.66 -2.48 9.43
CA GLY A 75 0.22 -2.50 9.67
C GLY A 75 -0.53 -1.20 9.34
N LEU A 76 0.15 -0.14 8.85
CA LEU A 76 -0.44 1.18 8.61
C LEU A 76 -1.78 1.13 7.85
N HIS A 77 -1.86 0.31 6.80
CA HIS A 77 -3.07 0.21 5.96
C HIS A 77 -4.15 -0.67 6.61
N ALA A 78 -3.74 -1.67 7.37
CA ALA A 78 -4.65 -2.51 8.13
C ALA A 78 -5.32 -1.72 9.27
N ASP A 79 -4.54 -0.89 9.97
CA ASP A 79 -5.05 0.04 10.98
C ASP A 79 -6.10 0.99 10.38
N GLY A 80 -5.77 1.66 9.26
CA GLY A 80 -6.72 2.51 8.56
C GLY A 80 -7.98 1.78 8.04
N LEU A 81 -7.87 0.51 7.65
CA LEU A 81 -9.02 -0.33 7.29
C LEU A 81 -9.91 -0.58 8.51
N MET A 82 -9.31 -0.93 9.65
CA MET A 82 -10.04 -1.20 10.90
C MET A 82 -10.74 0.06 11.39
N ASP A 83 -10.03 1.18 11.50
CA ASP A 83 -10.59 2.47 11.91
C ASP A 83 -11.76 2.91 11.02
N THR A 84 -11.56 2.81 9.70
CA THR A 84 -12.60 3.17 8.73
C THR A 84 -13.83 2.28 8.86
N SER A 85 -13.64 0.98 9.06
CA SER A 85 -14.74 0.02 9.22
C SER A 85 -15.52 0.27 10.50
N ASP A 86 -14.84 0.52 11.62
CA ASP A 86 -15.49 0.84 12.87
C ASP A 86 -16.30 2.15 12.78
N GLY A 87 -15.76 3.18 12.13
CA GLY A 87 -16.48 4.41 11.92
C GLY A 87 -17.67 4.27 10.98
N LEU A 88 -17.48 3.65 9.80
CA LEU A 88 -18.54 3.55 8.77
C LEU A 88 -19.71 2.68 9.23
N PHE A 89 -19.44 1.53 9.82
CA PHE A 89 -20.47 0.58 10.25
C PHE A 89 -21.06 0.88 11.62
N SER A 90 -20.61 1.95 12.31
CA SER A 90 -21.16 2.38 13.60
C SER A 90 -22.61 2.82 13.57
N GLY A 91 -23.16 3.13 12.38
CA GLY A 91 -24.51 3.70 12.25
C GLY A 91 -24.68 5.12 12.81
N ARG A 92 -23.57 5.83 13.12
CA ARG A 92 -23.57 7.16 13.73
C ARG A 92 -23.53 8.27 12.67
N GLU A 93 -23.79 9.51 13.12
CA GLU A 93 -23.63 10.71 12.29
C GLU A 93 -22.15 10.94 11.94
N ARG A 94 -21.91 11.77 10.90
CA ARG A 94 -20.59 12.00 10.31
C ARG A 94 -19.52 12.39 11.32
N GLU A 95 -19.82 13.33 12.20
CA GLU A 95 -18.91 13.84 13.22
C GLU A 95 -18.47 12.72 14.16
N ARG A 96 -19.43 11.93 14.62
CA ARG A 96 -19.17 10.80 15.53
C ARG A 96 -18.41 9.67 14.85
N LYS A 97 -18.63 9.41 13.55
CA LYS A 97 -17.82 8.47 12.76
C LYS A 97 -16.35 8.89 12.72
N LEU A 98 -16.09 10.19 12.46
CA LEU A 98 -14.73 10.72 12.43
C LEU A 98 -14.04 10.68 13.80
N GLU A 99 -14.78 10.77 14.90
CA GLU A 99 -14.25 10.57 16.26
C GLU A 99 -13.88 9.10 16.49
N ILE A 100 -14.77 8.16 16.13
CA ILE A 100 -14.50 6.72 16.24
C ILE A 100 -13.23 6.34 15.47
N MET A 101 -13.06 6.84 14.24
CA MET A 101 -11.86 6.62 13.43
C MET A 101 -10.56 7.22 14.01
N LYS A 102 -10.64 8.01 15.08
CA LYS A 102 -9.48 8.55 15.82
C LYS A 102 -9.20 7.81 17.12
N ASP A 103 -10.16 7.02 17.58
CA ASP A 103 -10.02 6.26 18.82
C ASP A 103 -9.02 5.12 18.61
N SER A 104 -8.04 5.01 19.47
CA SER A 104 -7.05 3.92 19.44
C SER A 104 -7.60 2.54 19.81
N ARG A 105 -8.86 2.48 20.22
CA ARG A 105 -9.53 1.22 20.56
C ARG A 105 -10.12 0.60 19.30
N ILE A 106 -9.79 -0.66 19.08
CA ILE A 106 -10.32 -1.44 17.96
C ILE A 106 -11.73 -1.92 18.29
N GLY A 107 -12.66 -1.65 17.40
CA GLY A 107 -14.03 -2.16 17.47
C GLY A 107 -14.20 -3.50 16.75
N SER A 108 -15.37 -4.11 16.94
CA SER A 108 -15.68 -5.40 16.33
C SER A 108 -15.75 -5.37 14.80
N PHE A 109 -16.24 -4.29 14.21
CA PHE A 109 -16.30 -4.14 12.76
C PHE A 109 -14.91 -4.06 12.13
N GLY A 110 -13.97 -3.37 12.80
CA GLY A 110 -12.58 -3.29 12.37
C GLY A 110 -11.93 -4.68 12.34
N VAL A 111 -12.09 -5.46 13.42
CA VAL A 111 -11.57 -6.83 13.47
C VAL A 111 -12.15 -7.71 12.37
N VAL A 112 -13.48 -7.70 12.19
CA VAL A 112 -14.15 -8.49 11.15
C VAL A 112 -13.68 -8.09 9.76
N ALA A 113 -13.57 -6.79 9.47
CA ALA A 113 -13.09 -6.29 8.18
C ALA A 113 -11.63 -6.72 7.93
N PHE A 114 -10.76 -6.60 8.91
CA PHE A 114 -9.36 -7.02 8.79
C PHE A 114 -9.22 -8.52 8.51
N VAL A 115 -9.92 -9.36 9.27
CA VAL A 115 -9.90 -10.82 9.09
C VAL A 115 -10.45 -11.18 7.72
N PHE A 116 -11.59 -10.62 7.32
CA PHE A 116 -12.22 -10.90 6.03
C PHE A 116 -11.31 -10.52 4.86
N VAL A 117 -10.77 -9.31 4.86
CA VAL A 117 -9.89 -8.82 3.78
C VAL A 117 -8.59 -9.63 3.73
N THR A 118 -8.02 -10.01 4.87
CA THR A 118 -6.81 -10.82 4.95
C THR A 118 -7.05 -12.23 4.38
N LEU A 119 -8.14 -12.89 4.78
CA LEU A 119 -8.51 -14.20 4.26
C LEU A 119 -8.81 -14.16 2.76
N LEU A 120 -9.56 -13.15 2.32
CA LEU A 120 -9.87 -12.97 0.89
C LEU A 120 -8.60 -12.77 0.07
N LYS A 121 -7.70 -11.91 0.52
CA LYS A 121 -6.41 -11.66 -0.14
C LYS A 121 -5.56 -12.92 -0.23
N TRP A 122 -5.45 -13.66 0.87
CA TRP A 122 -4.75 -14.93 0.91
C TRP A 122 -5.33 -15.94 -0.09
N GLN A 123 -6.64 -16.14 -0.10
CA GLN A 123 -7.32 -17.08 -1.00
C GLN A 123 -7.21 -16.68 -2.46
N LEU A 124 -7.35 -15.37 -2.78
CA LEU A 124 -7.21 -14.88 -4.15
C LEU A 124 -5.80 -15.09 -4.70
N LEU A 125 -4.77 -14.84 -3.88
CA LEU A 125 -3.38 -15.09 -4.29
C LEU A 125 -3.11 -16.59 -4.49
N ALA A 126 -3.62 -17.45 -3.60
CA ALA A 126 -3.46 -18.88 -3.70
C ALA A 126 -4.26 -19.51 -4.87
N ALA A 127 -5.33 -18.83 -5.32
CA ALA A 127 -6.17 -19.26 -6.44
C ALA A 127 -5.62 -18.85 -7.83
N ILE A 128 -4.50 -18.13 -7.91
CA ILE A 128 -3.89 -17.80 -9.20
C ILE A 128 -3.50 -19.11 -9.91
N PRO A 129 -4.09 -19.41 -11.10
CA PRO A 129 -4.03 -20.74 -11.69
C PRO A 129 -2.63 -21.09 -12.21
N THR A 130 -1.84 -20.10 -12.57
CA THR A 130 -0.52 -20.27 -13.17
C THR A 130 0.55 -19.62 -12.31
N ALA A 131 1.49 -20.41 -11.78
CA ALA A 131 2.54 -19.96 -10.88
C ALA A 131 3.39 -18.80 -11.46
N GLU A 132 3.54 -18.77 -12.79
CA GLU A 132 4.28 -17.74 -13.53
C GLU A 132 3.65 -16.34 -13.38
N PHE A 133 2.34 -16.23 -13.14
CA PHE A 133 1.67 -14.94 -12.92
C PHE A 133 1.76 -14.43 -11.49
N ILE A 134 2.13 -15.28 -10.53
CA ILE A 134 2.19 -14.90 -9.11
C ILE A 134 3.18 -13.75 -8.88
N PRO A 135 4.43 -13.76 -9.37
CA PRO A 135 5.36 -12.65 -9.15
C PRO A 135 4.81 -11.32 -9.68
N MET A 136 4.18 -11.34 -10.87
CA MET A 136 3.55 -10.14 -11.43
C MET A 136 2.40 -9.64 -10.58
N ALA A 137 1.54 -10.52 -10.09
CA ALA A 137 0.45 -10.17 -9.19
C ALA A 137 0.97 -9.55 -7.89
N LEU A 138 2.04 -10.12 -7.30
CA LEU A 138 2.68 -9.60 -6.09
C LEU A 138 3.32 -8.21 -6.30
N ILE A 139 3.83 -7.92 -7.49
CA ILE A 139 4.37 -6.60 -7.83
C ILE A 139 3.22 -5.60 -8.05
N MET A 140 2.22 -5.98 -8.84
CA MET A 140 1.13 -5.09 -9.23
C MET A 140 0.23 -4.70 -8.06
N MET A 141 -0.04 -5.61 -7.14
CA MET A 141 -0.95 -5.39 -6.02
C MET A 141 -0.55 -4.20 -5.14
N PRO A 142 0.67 -4.10 -4.57
CA PRO A 142 1.06 -2.95 -3.78
C PRO A 142 1.34 -1.70 -4.62
N LEU A 143 1.78 -1.83 -5.87
CA LEU A 143 1.94 -0.72 -6.81
C LEU A 143 0.60 -0.01 -7.06
N MET A 144 -0.43 -0.76 -7.46
CA MET A 144 -1.78 -0.23 -7.72
C MET A 144 -2.45 0.31 -6.45
N SER A 145 -2.23 -0.35 -5.31
CA SER A 145 -2.73 0.12 -4.02
C SER A 145 -2.18 1.53 -3.68
N ARG A 146 -0.89 1.79 -3.90
CA ARG A 146 -0.29 3.11 -3.62
C ARG A 146 -0.66 4.15 -4.67
N TRP A 147 -0.86 3.74 -5.91
CA TRP A 147 -1.47 4.61 -6.92
C TRP A 147 -2.89 5.03 -6.52
N SER A 148 -3.72 4.11 -6.03
CA SER A 148 -5.09 4.43 -5.58
C SER A 148 -5.12 5.42 -4.41
N MET A 149 -4.11 5.40 -3.53
CA MET A 149 -3.95 6.42 -2.49
C MET A 149 -3.73 7.81 -3.11
N VAL A 150 -2.83 7.93 -4.11
CA VAL A 150 -2.59 9.20 -4.82
C VAL A 150 -3.85 9.68 -5.51
N PHE A 151 -4.58 8.77 -6.16
CA PHE A 151 -5.87 9.07 -6.78
C PHE A 151 -6.86 9.63 -5.74
N SER A 152 -7.01 8.97 -4.60
CA SER A 152 -7.93 9.39 -3.55
C SER A 152 -7.56 10.74 -2.94
N ILE A 153 -6.27 10.97 -2.67
CA ILE A 153 -5.74 12.24 -2.13
C ILE A 153 -6.08 13.43 -3.05
N ARG A 154 -6.06 13.23 -4.36
CA ARG A 154 -6.27 14.31 -5.34
C ARG A 154 -7.71 14.44 -5.83
N SER A 155 -8.49 13.38 -5.79
CA SER A 155 -9.84 13.35 -6.35
C SER A 155 -10.92 13.72 -5.34
N TYR A 156 -10.63 13.60 -4.04
CA TYR A 156 -11.61 13.84 -2.98
C TYR A 156 -11.13 14.87 -1.97
N PRO A 157 -12.02 15.72 -1.44
CA PRO A 157 -11.66 16.62 -0.35
C PRO A 157 -11.36 15.82 0.91
N TYR A 158 -10.36 16.27 1.67
CA TYR A 158 -10.04 15.63 2.94
C TYR A 158 -11.15 15.90 3.97
N ALA A 159 -11.54 14.87 4.70
CA ALA A 159 -12.69 14.91 5.59
C ALA A 159 -12.49 15.74 6.87
N ARG A 160 -11.24 16.09 7.22
CA ARG A 160 -10.86 16.79 8.45
C ARG A 160 -10.05 18.04 8.11
N GLU A 161 -10.10 19.06 8.98
CA GLU A 161 -9.33 20.29 8.79
C GLU A 161 -7.84 20.12 9.10
N GLN A 162 -7.49 19.17 9.97
CA GLN A 162 -6.12 18.96 10.45
C GLN A 162 -5.71 17.49 10.40
N GLY A 163 -4.42 17.22 10.41
CA GLY A 163 -3.82 15.89 10.41
C GLY A 163 -2.92 15.63 9.20
N MET A 164 -2.22 14.50 9.19
CA MET A 164 -1.29 14.13 8.10
C MET A 164 -1.98 14.06 6.73
N GLY A 165 -3.22 13.56 6.68
CA GLY A 165 -3.98 13.52 5.43
C GLY A 165 -4.30 14.90 4.86
N ALA A 166 -4.48 15.93 5.71
CA ALA A 166 -4.64 17.31 5.26
C ALA A 166 -3.36 17.83 4.59
N ALA A 167 -2.19 17.49 5.13
CA ALA A 167 -0.92 17.83 4.50
C ALA A 167 -0.78 17.22 3.10
N PHE A 168 -1.10 15.94 2.94
CA PHE A 168 -1.12 15.28 1.63
C PHE A 168 -2.11 15.93 0.66
N ALA A 169 -3.34 16.19 1.10
CA ALA A 169 -4.38 16.77 0.23
C ALA A 169 -4.04 18.19 -0.24
N ASN A 170 -3.47 19.03 0.65
CA ASN A 170 -3.22 20.44 0.39
C ASN A 170 -1.89 20.67 -0.33
N LEU A 171 -0.86 19.86 -0.06
CA LEU A 171 0.52 20.13 -0.48
C LEU A 171 1.03 19.14 -1.55
N ALA A 172 0.25 18.10 -1.92
CA ALA A 172 0.61 17.23 -3.02
C ALA A 172 0.72 18.02 -4.34
N PRO A 173 1.74 17.77 -5.18
CA PRO A 173 1.92 18.46 -6.45
C PRO A 173 0.68 18.36 -7.35
N LYS A 174 0.31 19.44 -8.04
CA LYS A 174 -0.91 19.47 -8.87
C LYS A 174 -0.96 18.40 -9.95
N HIS A 175 0.19 18.04 -10.53
CA HIS A 175 0.31 17.06 -11.61
C HIS A 175 0.61 15.63 -11.13
N VAL A 176 0.60 15.40 -9.79
CA VAL A 176 1.01 14.11 -9.22
C VAL A 176 0.15 12.94 -9.72
N ILE A 177 -1.15 13.15 -9.90
CA ILE A 177 -2.06 12.08 -10.38
C ILE A 177 -1.71 11.69 -11.83
N THR A 178 -1.55 12.64 -12.73
CA THR A 178 -1.21 12.36 -14.13
C THR A 178 0.14 11.66 -14.23
N TYR A 179 1.15 12.20 -13.56
CA TYR A 179 2.48 11.60 -13.53
C TYR A 179 2.46 10.18 -12.98
N ASN A 180 1.82 9.96 -11.83
CA ASN A 180 1.76 8.65 -11.21
C ASN A 180 0.88 7.66 -11.99
N THR A 181 -0.17 8.12 -12.66
CA THR A 181 -0.97 7.24 -13.53
C THR A 181 -0.12 6.76 -14.69
N ILE A 182 0.54 7.67 -15.41
CA ILE A 182 1.41 7.30 -16.53
C ILE A 182 2.50 6.33 -16.02
N SER A 183 3.28 6.70 -15.00
CA SER A 183 4.38 5.86 -14.51
C SER A 183 3.91 4.50 -14.02
N THR A 184 2.79 4.42 -13.30
CA THR A 184 2.25 3.16 -12.75
C THR A 184 1.82 2.20 -13.85
N PHE A 185 1.19 2.69 -14.92
CA PHE A 185 0.76 1.81 -16.02
C PHE A 185 1.87 1.46 -16.99
N PHE A 186 2.86 2.34 -17.20
CA PHE A 186 4.01 2.02 -18.07
C PHE A 186 5.05 1.13 -17.39
N MET A 187 5.24 1.24 -16.07
CA MET A 187 6.25 0.49 -15.34
C MET A 187 6.14 -1.05 -15.46
N PRO A 188 4.94 -1.66 -15.36
CA PRO A 188 4.79 -3.11 -15.55
C PRO A 188 5.16 -3.54 -16.97
N ILE A 189 4.87 -2.71 -17.97
CA ILE A 189 5.21 -2.99 -19.38
C ILE A 189 6.73 -3.02 -19.53
N VAL A 190 7.43 -2.05 -18.96
CA VAL A 190 8.91 -2.02 -18.97
C VAL A 190 9.49 -3.23 -18.26
N LEU A 191 8.98 -3.61 -17.10
CA LEU A 191 9.41 -4.80 -16.36
C LEU A 191 9.17 -6.08 -17.17
N LEU A 192 8.03 -6.19 -17.85
CA LEU A 192 7.71 -7.32 -18.72
C LEU A 192 8.71 -7.41 -19.89
N ILE A 193 9.00 -6.30 -20.55
CA ILE A 193 9.97 -6.27 -21.66
C ILE A 193 11.36 -6.68 -21.18
N ILE A 194 11.81 -6.15 -20.04
CA ILE A 194 13.11 -6.52 -19.44
C ILE A 194 13.12 -8.02 -19.10
N GLY A 195 12.04 -8.54 -18.51
CA GLY A 195 11.91 -9.97 -18.20
C GLY A 195 12.02 -10.86 -19.44
N ILE A 196 11.35 -10.50 -20.53
CA ILE A 196 11.42 -11.22 -21.81
C ILE A 196 12.86 -11.18 -22.36
N LEU A 197 13.50 -10.02 -22.37
CA LEU A 197 14.87 -9.88 -22.86
C LEU A 197 15.87 -10.73 -22.06
N LEU A 198 15.73 -10.77 -20.72
CA LEU A 198 16.59 -11.60 -19.87
C LEU A 198 16.32 -13.09 -20.02
N TYR A 199 15.11 -13.48 -20.39
CA TYR A 199 14.76 -14.90 -20.63
C TYR A 199 15.27 -15.40 -22.01
N THR A 200 15.45 -14.49 -22.98
CA THR A 200 15.92 -14.83 -24.33
C THR A 200 17.43 -14.76 -24.51
N LEU A 201 18.18 -14.30 -23.51
CA LEU A 201 19.65 -14.27 -23.44
C LEU A 201 20.17 -15.50 -22.70
#